data_5210888a76134c4028cdf18cc6c4348b
#
_entry.id   5210888a76134c4028cdf18cc6c4348b
#
_cell.length_a   1.000
_cell.length_b   1.000
_cell.length_c   1.000
_cell.angle_alpha   90.00
_cell.angle_beta   90.00
_cell.angle_gamma   90.00
#
_symmetry.space_group_name_H-M   'P 1'
#
loop_
_entity.id
_entity.type
_entity.pdbx_description
1 polymer ?
#
loop_
_entity_poly.entity_id
_entity_poly.type
_entity_poly.pdbx_seq_one_letter_code
_entity_poly.pdbx_strand_id
1 'polypeptide(L)'
;MSTLLEQWRDTAYSKEMDKASLQKFWGTYFQTEKEIYEKLLDVFTMTGFLDGINDSLKVANPIETMDEDTEVSLAFDKELLYKNMVDAKADWLYELPQWDKIFTEEKKKVLYKEQKNARTIHVEKKVYPNDPCPCGSGKKYKYCCGRKPV
;
A
#
# COMPACT_ATOMS: atom_id res chain seq x y z
N MET A 1 15.89 12.12 -23.04
CA MET A 1 16.66 11.16 -22.22
C MET A 1 15.66 10.50 -21.29
N SER A 2 15.67 9.18 -21.20
CA SER A 2 14.81 8.46 -20.26
C SER A 2 15.28 8.71 -18.81
N THR A 3 14.31 8.82 -17.88
CA THR A 3 14.62 8.96 -16.45
C THR A 3 15.20 7.66 -15.87
N LEU A 4 15.85 7.74 -14.71
CA LEU A 4 16.37 6.53 -14.03
C LEU A 4 15.23 5.55 -13.72
N LEU A 5 14.07 6.07 -13.35
CA LEU A 5 12.89 5.26 -13.05
C LEU A 5 12.37 4.51 -14.30
N GLU A 6 12.32 5.18 -15.47
CA GLU A 6 11.96 4.54 -16.73
C GLU A 6 12.94 3.43 -17.12
N GLN A 7 14.25 3.71 -17.01
CA GLN A 7 15.30 2.74 -17.29
C GLN A 7 15.23 1.53 -16.34
N TRP A 8 14.95 1.77 -15.05
CA TRP A 8 14.76 0.70 -14.08
C TRP A 8 13.51 -0.14 -14.42
N ARG A 9 12.38 0.48 -14.73
CA ARG A 9 11.16 -0.22 -15.11
C ARG A 9 11.39 -1.13 -16.33
N ASP A 10 12.04 -0.63 -17.35
CA ASP A 10 12.37 -1.40 -18.56
C ASP A 10 13.28 -2.60 -18.23
N THR A 11 14.24 -2.43 -17.33
CA THR A 11 15.14 -3.49 -16.90
C THR A 11 14.45 -4.50 -15.98
N ALA A 12 13.62 -4.04 -15.06
CA ALA A 12 12.91 -4.89 -14.09
C ALA A 12 11.87 -5.79 -14.78
N TYR A 13 11.16 -5.27 -15.77
CA TYR A 13 10.21 -6.07 -16.56
C TYR A 13 10.89 -7.09 -17.48
N SER A 14 12.16 -6.89 -17.82
CA SER A 14 12.93 -7.85 -18.63
C SER A 14 13.55 -8.98 -17.81
N LYS A 15 13.64 -8.83 -16.49
CA LYS A 15 14.12 -9.85 -15.55
C LYS A 15 12.96 -10.28 -14.67
N GLU A 16 12.57 -11.54 -14.74
CA GLU A 16 11.70 -12.14 -13.72
C GLU A 16 12.38 -11.99 -12.36
N MET A 17 12.00 -10.99 -11.58
CA MET A 17 12.47 -10.85 -10.20
C MET A 17 11.85 -11.96 -9.37
N ASP A 18 12.67 -12.94 -9.02
CA ASP A 18 12.28 -14.06 -8.17
C ASP A 18 11.76 -13.58 -6.81
N LYS A 19 10.58 -14.06 -6.44
CA LYS A 19 9.91 -13.74 -5.16
C LYS A 19 10.82 -14.00 -3.95
N ALA A 20 11.64 -15.03 -3.98
CA ALA A 20 12.57 -15.37 -2.91
C ALA A 20 13.69 -14.33 -2.75
N SER A 21 14.20 -13.82 -3.86
CA SER A 21 15.20 -12.74 -3.87
C SER A 21 14.64 -11.44 -3.30
N LEU A 22 13.40 -11.09 -3.64
CA LEU A 22 12.69 -9.94 -3.08
C LEU A 22 12.44 -10.10 -1.57
N GLN A 23 12.00 -11.27 -1.12
CA GLN A 23 11.83 -11.56 0.30
C GLN A 23 13.14 -11.43 1.08
N LYS A 24 14.23 -11.93 0.54
CA LYS A 24 15.56 -11.81 1.15
C LYS A 24 16.01 -10.36 1.22
N PHE A 25 15.79 -9.58 0.18
CA PHE A 25 16.09 -8.16 0.13
C PHE A 25 15.29 -7.39 1.21
N TRP A 26 13.97 -7.53 1.23
CA TRP A 26 13.11 -6.88 2.21
C TRP A 26 13.37 -7.37 3.65
N GLY A 27 13.66 -8.64 3.85
CA GLY A 27 14.07 -9.17 5.16
C GLY A 27 15.33 -8.51 5.71
N THR A 28 16.22 -8.06 4.84
CA THR A 28 17.41 -7.32 5.20
C THR A 28 17.12 -5.86 5.53
N TYR A 29 16.12 -5.24 4.89
CA TYR A 29 15.71 -3.85 5.08
C TYR A 29 15.41 -3.49 6.55
N PHE A 30 14.91 -4.43 7.33
CA PHE A 30 14.57 -4.21 8.74
C PHE A 30 15.79 -4.19 9.69
N GLN A 31 17.00 -4.35 9.21
CA GLN A 31 18.19 -4.42 10.07
C GLN A 31 18.68 -3.02 10.46
N THR A 32 19.24 -2.27 9.52
CA THR A 32 19.64 -0.86 9.75
C THR A 32 19.64 -0.08 8.43
N GLU A 33 19.42 1.24 8.48
CA GLU A 33 19.53 2.11 7.31
C GLU A 33 20.91 2.02 6.67
N LYS A 34 21.98 1.93 7.47
CA LYS A 34 23.35 1.81 6.98
C LYS A 34 23.57 0.55 6.15
N GLU A 35 23.04 -0.60 6.60
CA GLU A 35 23.16 -1.86 5.85
C GLU A 35 22.39 -1.82 4.53
N ILE A 36 21.34 -1.00 4.45
CA ILE A 36 20.58 -0.79 3.21
C ILE A 36 21.46 -0.03 2.21
N TYR A 37 22.07 1.08 2.62
CA TYR A 37 22.97 1.85 1.76
C TYR A 37 24.13 1.00 1.24
N GLU A 38 24.72 0.17 2.10
CA GLU A 38 25.83 -0.71 1.71
C GLU A 38 25.42 -1.79 0.69
N LYS A 39 24.14 -2.18 0.65
CA LYS A 39 23.61 -3.21 -0.26
C LYS A 39 23.00 -2.65 -1.54
N LEU A 40 22.54 -1.40 -1.52
CA LEU A 40 21.97 -0.69 -2.66
C LEU A 40 23.04 0.12 -3.41
N LEU A 41 24.19 -0.50 -3.67
CA LEU A 41 25.32 0.14 -4.35
C LEU A 41 25.02 0.50 -5.82
N ASP A 42 23.92 -0.03 -6.37
CA ASP A 42 23.51 0.21 -7.75
C ASP A 42 22.34 1.19 -7.78
N VAL A 43 22.50 2.28 -8.52
CA VAL A 43 21.51 3.36 -8.69
C VAL A 43 20.14 2.82 -9.16
N PHE A 44 20.15 1.84 -10.06
CA PHE A 44 18.90 1.24 -10.56
C PHE A 44 18.16 0.47 -9.47
N THR A 45 18.88 -0.30 -8.67
CA THR A 45 18.30 -1.03 -7.54
C THR A 45 17.76 -0.07 -6.49
N MET A 46 18.48 1.03 -6.20
CA MET A 46 18.03 2.09 -5.30
C MET A 46 16.75 2.75 -5.82
N THR A 47 16.71 3.10 -7.11
CA THR A 47 15.52 3.73 -7.72
C THR A 47 14.29 2.85 -7.60
N GLY A 48 14.41 1.56 -7.90
CA GLY A 48 13.29 0.62 -7.78
C GLY A 48 12.87 0.37 -6.34
N PHE A 49 13.82 0.37 -5.42
CA PHE A 49 13.52 0.29 -3.99
C PHE A 49 12.73 1.52 -3.53
N LEU A 50 13.16 2.71 -3.90
CA LEU A 50 12.48 3.96 -3.58
C LEU A 50 11.08 4.03 -4.20
N ASP A 51 10.91 3.60 -5.45
CA ASP A 51 9.58 3.51 -6.10
C ASP A 51 8.61 2.66 -5.26
N GLY A 52 9.09 1.56 -4.69
CA GLY A 52 8.27 0.67 -3.85
C GLY A 52 7.90 1.22 -2.48
N ILE A 53 8.68 2.12 -1.90
CA ILE A 53 8.49 2.60 -0.52
C ILE A 53 8.19 4.10 -0.41
N ASN A 54 8.29 4.87 -1.48
CA ASN A 54 8.25 6.33 -1.46
C ASN A 54 7.00 6.89 -0.76
N ASP A 55 5.85 6.26 -0.99
CA ASP A 55 4.58 6.61 -0.36
C ASP A 55 4.53 6.30 1.16
N SER A 56 5.52 5.57 1.66
CA SER A 56 5.66 5.20 3.07
C SER A 56 6.72 6.02 3.80
N LEU A 57 7.40 6.92 3.08
CA LEU A 57 8.44 7.77 3.65
C LEU A 57 7.84 8.98 4.36
N LYS A 58 8.54 9.49 5.38
CA LYS A 58 8.18 10.75 6.05
C LYS A 58 8.36 11.95 5.13
N VAL A 59 9.35 11.87 4.25
CA VAL A 59 9.62 12.85 3.19
C VAL A 59 9.80 12.05 1.91
N ALA A 60 8.92 12.27 0.95
CA ALA A 60 8.99 11.60 -0.35
C ALA A 60 10.21 12.08 -1.15
N ASN A 61 10.88 11.15 -1.83
CA ASN A 61 11.97 11.48 -2.75
C ASN A 61 11.41 11.86 -4.13
N PRO A 62 12.11 12.72 -4.90
CA PRO A 62 11.68 13.12 -6.23
C PRO A 62 12.03 12.05 -7.29
N ILE A 63 11.51 10.84 -7.14
CA ILE A 63 11.90 9.66 -7.93
C ILE A 63 11.77 9.83 -9.45
N GLU A 64 10.85 10.71 -9.91
CA GLU A 64 10.67 10.98 -11.36
C GLU A 64 11.79 11.85 -11.95
N THR A 65 12.50 12.61 -11.11
CA THR A 65 13.51 13.59 -11.57
C THR A 65 14.89 13.37 -10.96
N MET A 66 15.05 12.35 -10.09
CA MET A 66 16.31 12.07 -9.44
C MET A 66 17.38 11.58 -10.41
N ASP A 67 18.62 11.87 -10.09
CA ASP A 67 19.83 11.43 -10.76
C ASP A 67 20.78 10.73 -9.77
N GLU A 68 21.98 10.38 -10.22
CA GLU A 68 22.97 9.65 -9.41
C GLU A 68 23.50 10.46 -8.20
N ASP A 69 23.43 11.79 -8.27
CA ASP A 69 23.90 12.71 -7.23
C ASP A 69 22.79 13.18 -6.29
N THR A 70 21.55 12.75 -6.51
CA THR A 70 20.40 13.18 -5.71
C THR A 70 20.46 12.58 -4.31
N GLU A 71 20.45 13.44 -3.28
CA GLU A 71 20.32 12.99 -1.90
C GLU A 71 18.94 12.41 -1.65
N VAL A 72 18.88 11.21 -1.07
CA VAL A 72 17.64 10.49 -0.79
C VAL A 72 17.39 10.32 0.71
N SER A 73 16.13 10.35 1.10
CA SER A 73 15.67 10.06 2.45
C SER A 73 15.12 8.64 2.52
N LEU A 74 15.52 7.89 3.56
CA LEU A 74 15.00 6.55 3.86
C LEU A 74 14.18 6.52 5.15
N ALA A 75 13.89 7.68 5.75
CA ALA A 75 13.09 7.75 6.97
C ALA A 75 11.64 7.40 6.65
N PHE A 76 11.19 6.21 7.01
CA PHE A 76 9.84 5.71 6.74
C PHE A 76 8.95 5.67 7.98
N ASP A 77 7.63 5.70 7.74
CA ASP A 77 6.62 5.40 8.74
C ASP A 77 6.31 3.89 8.69
N LYS A 78 6.58 3.19 9.79
CA LYS A 78 6.44 1.73 9.87
C LYS A 78 4.98 1.27 9.73
N GLU A 79 4.04 2.02 10.29
CA GLU A 79 2.61 1.68 10.20
C GLU A 79 2.09 1.90 8.77
N LEU A 80 2.49 3.00 8.16
CA LEU A 80 2.12 3.32 6.79
C LEU A 80 2.73 2.32 5.81
N LEU A 81 4.00 1.96 5.99
CA LEU A 81 4.67 0.94 5.16
C LEU A 81 3.94 -0.41 5.27
N TYR A 82 3.59 -0.86 6.48
CA TYR A 82 2.84 -2.09 6.67
C TYR A 82 1.48 -2.04 5.96
N LYS A 83 0.73 -0.93 6.12
CA LYS A 83 -0.56 -0.72 5.47
C LYS A 83 -0.45 -0.73 3.94
N ASN A 84 0.57 -0.09 3.38
CA ASN A 84 0.81 -0.07 1.93
C ASN A 84 1.14 -1.46 1.38
N MET A 85 1.90 -2.27 2.12
CA MET A 85 2.14 -3.68 1.77
C MET A 85 0.86 -4.52 1.78
N VAL A 86 -0.03 -4.32 2.75
CA VAL A 86 -1.36 -4.96 2.81
C VAL A 86 -2.21 -4.52 1.62
N ASP A 87 -2.14 -3.24 1.27
CA ASP A 87 -2.86 -2.65 0.15
C ASP A 87 -2.44 -3.25 -1.19
N ALA A 88 -1.15 -3.37 -1.39
CA ALA A 88 -0.55 -4.01 -2.57
C ALA A 88 -0.79 -5.54 -2.62
N LYS A 89 -1.44 -6.12 -1.59
CA LYS A 89 -1.64 -7.59 -1.44
C LYS A 89 -0.32 -8.37 -1.46
N ALA A 90 0.74 -7.75 -0.98
CA ALA A 90 2.07 -8.35 -0.88
C ALA A 90 2.19 -9.16 0.42
N ASP A 91 1.46 -10.30 0.52
CA ASP A 91 1.45 -11.18 1.68
C ASP A 91 2.86 -11.63 2.08
N TRP A 92 3.69 -11.91 1.10
CA TRP A 92 5.09 -12.27 1.24
C TRP A 92 5.98 -11.16 1.84
N LEU A 93 5.48 -9.91 1.96
CA LEU A 93 6.16 -8.78 2.64
C LEU A 93 5.57 -8.51 4.02
N TYR A 94 4.25 -8.39 4.15
CA TYR A 94 3.65 -8.06 5.45
C TYR A 94 3.57 -9.24 6.41
N GLU A 95 3.80 -10.48 5.95
CA GLU A 95 3.92 -11.69 6.77
C GLU A 95 5.37 -12.02 7.17
N LEU A 96 6.34 -11.16 6.82
CA LEU A 96 7.73 -11.36 7.21
C LEU A 96 7.88 -11.41 8.75
N PRO A 97 8.65 -12.40 9.31
CA PRO A 97 8.81 -12.55 10.75
C PRO A 97 9.54 -11.35 11.41
N GLN A 98 10.21 -10.52 10.63
CA GLN A 98 10.85 -9.29 11.09
C GLN A 98 9.84 -8.29 11.67
N TRP A 99 8.59 -8.31 11.20
CA TRP A 99 7.52 -7.47 11.72
C TRP A 99 7.17 -7.78 13.19
N ASP A 100 7.41 -9.01 13.67
CA ASP A 100 7.15 -9.41 15.06
C ASP A 100 8.03 -8.67 16.08
N LYS A 101 9.17 -8.15 15.61
CA LYS A 101 10.06 -7.29 16.40
C LYS A 101 9.61 -5.83 16.45
N ILE A 102 8.71 -5.43 15.55
CA ILE A 102 8.26 -4.06 15.36
C ILE A 102 6.85 -3.88 15.91
N PHE A 103 5.95 -4.82 15.63
CA PHE A 103 4.55 -4.79 16.03
C PHE A 103 4.14 -6.09 16.72
N THR A 104 3.25 -5.96 17.71
CA THR A 104 2.58 -7.13 18.29
C THR A 104 1.56 -7.69 17.30
N GLU A 105 1.16 -8.97 17.49
CA GLU A 105 0.14 -9.61 16.67
C GLU A 105 -1.18 -8.84 16.66
N GLU A 106 -1.57 -8.28 17.83
CA GLU A 106 -2.79 -7.47 17.94
C GLU A 106 -2.68 -6.21 17.08
N LYS A 107 -1.53 -5.53 17.13
CA LYS A 107 -1.29 -4.31 16.34
C LYS A 107 -1.33 -4.62 14.84
N LYS A 108 -0.68 -5.69 14.39
CA LYS A 108 -0.72 -6.14 12.98
C LYS A 108 -2.16 -6.39 12.51
N LYS A 109 -2.97 -7.08 13.32
CA LYS A 109 -4.39 -7.32 13.02
C LYS A 109 -5.21 -6.03 12.92
N VAL A 110 -4.93 -5.05 13.77
CA VAL A 110 -5.59 -3.73 13.72
C VAL A 110 -5.24 -3.02 12.41
N LEU A 111 -3.93 -2.87 12.11
CA LEU A 111 -3.46 -2.20 10.89
C LEU A 111 -4.00 -2.87 9.61
N TYR A 112 -4.02 -4.20 9.58
CA TYR A 112 -4.60 -4.97 8.48
C TYR A 112 -6.09 -4.66 8.28
N LYS A 113 -6.88 -4.68 9.37
CA LYS A 113 -8.32 -4.39 9.31
C LYS A 113 -8.60 -2.95 8.91
N GLU A 114 -7.83 -1.98 9.44
CA GLU A 114 -7.97 -0.56 9.07
C GLU A 114 -7.76 -0.37 7.58
N GLN A 115 -6.71 -0.98 7.00
CA GLN A 115 -6.44 -0.87 5.58
C GLN A 115 -7.52 -1.54 4.71
N LYS A 116 -7.99 -2.72 5.10
CA LYS A 116 -9.09 -3.40 4.39
C LYS A 116 -10.39 -2.58 4.43
N ASN A 117 -10.70 -1.97 5.59
CA ASN A 117 -11.91 -1.15 5.76
C ASN A 117 -11.82 0.17 4.99
N ALA A 118 -10.63 0.79 4.91
CA ALA A 118 -10.43 2.04 4.18
C ALA A 118 -10.78 1.91 2.67
N ARG A 119 -10.62 0.71 2.11
CA ARG A 119 -11.02 0.41 0.71
C ARG A 119 -12.44 -0.13 0.56
N THR A 120 -13.14 -0.40 1.67
CA THR A 120 -14.53 -0.90 1.59
C THR A 120 -15.45 0.24 1.25
N ILE A 121 -15.97 0.24 0.04
CA ILE A 121 -17.01 1.17 -0.38
C ILE A 121 -18.31 0.72 0.31
N HIS A 122 -18.75 1.47 1.31
CA HIS A 122 -20.08 1.29 1.90
C HIS A 122 -21.12 1.80 0.90
N VAL A 123 -21.64 0.89 0.08
CA VAL A 123 -22.79 1.21 -0.77
C VAL A 123 -24.02 1.32 0.14
N GLU A 124 -24.64 2.48 0.17
CA GLU A 124 -25.92 2.65 0.85
C GLU A 124 -26.92 1.60 0.37
N LYS A 125 -27.61 0.96 1.34
CA LYS A 125 -28.54 -0.11 1.04
C LYS A 125 -29.64 0.42 0.13
N LYS A 126 -29.68 -0.02 -1.13
CA LYS A 126 -30.74 0.34 -2.05
C LYS A 126 -32.07 -0.07 -1.45
N VAL A 127 -33.00 0.88 -1.28
CA VAL A 127 -34.35 0.61 -0.83
C VAL A 127 -35.18 0.13 -2.02
N TYR A 128 -35.65 -1.09 -1.95
CA TYR A 128 -36.50 -1.66 -3.00
C TYR A 128 -37.98 -1.29 -2.80
N PRO A 129 -38.81 -1.34 -3.85
CA PRO A 129 -40.21 -0.93 -3.79
C PRO A 129 -41.03 -1.62 -2.69
N ASN A 130 -40.70 -2.84 -2.34
CA ASN A 130 -41.40 -3.63 -1.34
C ASN A 130 -40.81 -3.58 0.08
N ASP A 131 -39.64 -2.91 0.23
CA ASP A 131 -38.99 -2.76 1.54
C ASP A 131 -39.82 -1.81 2.45
N PRO A 132 -39.67 -1.94 3.79
CA PRO A 132 -40.17 -0.95 4.71
C PRO A 132 -39.62 0.44 4.39
N CYS A 133 -40.48 1.45 4.40
CA CYS A 133 -40.02 2.81 4.09
C CYS A 133 -39.09 3.34 5.18
N PRO A 134 -37.91 3.90 4.82
CA PRO A 134 -36.95 4.42 5.78
C PRO A 134 -37.47 5.62 6.58
N CYS A 135 -38.58 6.24 6.19
CA CYS A 135 -39.23 7.31 6.95
C CYS A 135 -39.89 6.85 8.25
N GLY A 136 -39.92 5.56 8.56
CA GLY A 136 -40.53 5.02 9.80
C GLY A 136 -42.03 4.87 9.76
N SER A 137 -42.72 5.10 8.61
CA SER A 137 -44.19 5.03 8.49
C SER A 137 -44.78 3.62 8.56
N GLY A 138 -43.95 2.56 8.59
CA GLY A 138 -44.40 1.16 8.54
C GLY A 138 -44.94 0.71 7.17
N LYS A 139 -45.09 1.60 6.21
CA LYS A 139 -45.58 1.30 4.86
C LYS A 139 -44.45 0.85 3.94
N LYS A 140 -44.76 0.08 2.88
CA LYS A 140 -43.81 -0.26 1.83
C LYS A 140 -43.36 1.01 1.10
N TYR A 141 -42.07 1.06 0.72
CA TYR A 141 -41.45 2.23 0.07
C TYR A 141 -42.25 2.75 -1.13
N LYS A 142 -42.72 1.87 -2.03
CA LYS A 142 -43.56 2.22 -3.20
C LYS A 142 -44.90 2.91 -2.87
N TYR A 143 -45.42 2.73 -1.65
CA TYR A 143 -46.67 3.35 -1.19
C TYR A 143 -46.42 4.54 -0.26
N CYS A 144 -45.17 4.94 -0.06
CA CYS A 144 -44.76 6.05 0.79
C CYS A 144 -43.81 6.99 0.03
N CYS A 145 -42.57 7.10 0.45
CA CYS A 145 -41.60 8.03 -0.15
C CYS A 145 -41.18 7.66 -1.58
N GLY A 146 -41.33 6.42 -2.00
CA GLY A 146 -41.07 5.95 -3.36
C GLY A 146 -42.24 6.14 -4.35
N ARG A 147 -43.36 6.76 -3.91
CA ARG A 147 -44.52 7.04 -4.79
C ARG A 147 -44.13 8.16 -5.76
N LYS A 148 -44.07 7.85 -7.08
CA LYS A 148 -43.92 8.90 -8.08
C LYS A 148 -45.19 9.76 -8.06
N PRO A 149 -45.10 11.10 -8.05
CA PRO A 149 -46.27 11.95 -8.31
C PRO A 149 -46.80 11.63 -9.71
N VAL A 150 -48.12 11.47 -9.81
CA VAL A 150 -48.87 11.31 -11.06
C VAL A 150 -48.98 12.68 -11.72
#